data_0949e48940cac4bed15f2ac3c57ddace
#
_entry.id   0949e48940cac4bed15f2ac3c57ddace
#
_cell.length_a   1.000
_cell.length_b   1.000
_cell.length_c   1.000
_cell.angle_alpha   90.00
_cell.angle_beta   90.00
_cell.angle_gamma   90.00
#
_symmetry.space_group_name_H-M   'P 1'
#
loop_
_entity.id
_entity.type
_entity.pdbx_description
1 polymer ?
#
loop_
_entity_poly.entity_id
_entity_poly.type
_entity_poly.pdbx_seq_one_letter_code
_entity_poly.pdbx_strand_id
1 'polypeptide(L)'
;EVSNVIHAADVMASLDLGDTIDRPPGRHGIGNAFFIYFRDPDDHRVEIFTSHYNIIDTNQSPKRWDLSDTRRSQLWGFPAPKKWFYETTEFENIKPTKPVLNAPPVTLEDFLAKW
;
A
#
# COMPACT_ATOMS: atom_id res chain seq x y z
N GLU A 1 -13.41 7.41 -9.54
CA GLU A 1 -13.26 6.53 -10.71
C GLU A 1 -11.79 6.27 -11.02
N VAL A 2 -11.48 5.21 -11.78
CA VAL A 2 -10.10 4.88 -12.18
C VAL A 2 -9.44 6.04 -12.92
N SER A 3 -10.18 6.70 -13.80
CA SER A 3 -9.72 7.90 -14.52
C SER A 3 -9.25 9.03 -13.59
N ASN A 4 -9.90 9.21 -12.44
CA ASN A 4 -9.50 10.26 -11.49
C ASN A 4 -8.15 9.96 -10.82
N VAL A 5 -7.84 8.67 -10.59
CA VAL A 5 -6.53 8.27 -10.05
C VAL A 5 -5.43 8.53 -11.08
N ILE A 6 -5.70 8.26 -12.37
CA ILE A 6 -4.76 8.59 -13.46
C ILE A 6 -4.60 10.11 -13.57
N HIS A 7 -5.73 10.84 -13.57
CA HIS A 7 -5.71 12.30 -13.63
C HIS A 7 -4.91 12.94 -12.48
N ALA A 8 -4.94 12.35 -11.29
CA ALA A 8 -4.12 12.83 -10.18
C ALA A 8 -2.61 12.79 -10.51
N ALA A 9 -2.16 11.74 -11.21
CA ALA A 9 -0.77 11.68 -11.68
C ALA A 9 -0.45 12.78 -12.70
N ASP A 10 -1.38 13.04 -13.65
CA ASP A 10 -1.23 14.13 -14.64
C ASP A 10 -1.14 15.50 -13.95
N VAL A 11 -1.98 15.73 -12.94
CA VAL A 11 -1.95 16.97 -12.15
C VAL A 11 -0.62 17.14 -11.43
N MET A 12 -0.12 16.09 -10.75
CA MET A 12 1.18 16.15 -10.08
C MET A 12 2.31 16.43 -11.07
N ALA A 13 2.30 15.76 -12.22
CA ALA A 13 3.30 16.00 -13.27
C ALA A 13 3.24 17.44 -13.83
N SER A 14 2.04 17.98 -14.02
CA SER A 14 1.85 19.35 -14.53
C SER A 14 2.33 20.44 -13.55
N LEU A 15 2.45 20.10 -12.27
CA LEU A 15 2.93 20.96 -11.21
C LEU A 15 4.43 20.74 -10.89
N ASP A 16 5.16 20.01 -11.74
CA ASP A 16 6.54 19.60 -11.50
C ASP A 16 6.73 18.77 -10.20
N LEU A 17 5.68 18.06 -9.77
CA LEU A 17 5.66 17.21 -8.57
C LEU A 17 5.60 15.72 -8.92
N GLY A 18 5.93 15.34 -10.15
CA GLY A 18 5.89 13.95 -10.61
C GLY A 18 6.85 13.02 -9.84
N ASP A 19 7.95 13.55 -9.32
CA ASP A 19 8.91 12.83 -8.49
C ASP A 19 8.39 12.50 -7.08
N THR A 20 7.31 13.13 -6.65
CA THR A 20 6.62 12.79 -5.39
C THR A 20 5.77 11.52 -5.50
N ILE A 21 5.56 10.99 -6.72
CA ILE A 21 4.86 9.72 -6.91
C ILE A 21 5.73 8.58 -6.37
N ASP A 22 5.36 8.09 -5.20
CA ASP A 22 6.10 7.03 -4.50
C ASP A 22 5.78 5.63 -5.07
N ARG A 23 4.52 5.40 -5.47
CA ARG A 23 4.10 4.23 -6.26
C ARG A 23 3.14 4.67 -7.37
N PRO A 24 3.48 4.37 -8.62
CA PRO A 24 2.60 4.65 -9.75
C PRO A 24 1.31 3.80 -9.67
N PRO A 25 0.31 4.08 -10.54
CA PRO A 25 -0.94 3.36 -10.53
C PRO A 25 -0.77 1.85 -10.58
N GLY A 26 -1.55 1.17 -9.76
CA GLY A 26 -1.57 -0.29 -9.67
C GLY A 26 -2.86 -0.81 -9.07
N ARG A 27 -2.95 -2.13 -8.92
CA ARG A 27 -4.12 -2.77 -8.32
C ARG A 27 -3.71 -3.71 -7.21
N HIS A 28 -4.33 -3.54 -6.04
CA HIS A 28 -4.25 -4.52 -4.98
C HIS A 28 -5.17 -5.72 -5.25
N GLY A 29 -4.73 -6.93 -4.91
CA GLY A 29 -5.62 -8.08 -4.86
C GLY A 29 -6.58 -7.97 -3.67
N ILE A 30 -6.06 -7.58 -2.50
CA ILE A 30 -6.86 -7.28 -1.31
C ILE A 30 -7.73 -6.05 -1.61
N GLY A 31 -9.04 -6.18 -1.38
CA GLY A 31 -9.99 -5.09 -1.52
C GLY A 31 -10.20 -4.61 -2.97
N ASN A 32 -9.43 -5.09 -3.95
CA ASN A 32 -9.49 -4.68 -5.35
C ASN A 32 -9.22 -3.18 -5.59
N ALA A 33 -8.55 -2.49 -4.66
CA ALA A 33 -8.28 -1.08 -4.81
C ALA A 33 -7.37 -0.80 -6.02
N PHE A 34 -7.80 0.12 -6.85
CA PHE A 34 -6.93 0.78 -7.84
C PHE A 34 -6.34 2.02 -7.18
N PHE A 35 -5.03 2.14 -7.14
CA PHE A 35 -4.33 3.08 -6.28
C PHE A 35 -3.23 3.85 -7.00
N ILE A 36 -2.82 4.96 -6.38
CA ILE A 36 -1.56 5.68 -6.57
C ILE A 36 -1.11 6.22 -5.21
N TYR A 37 0.19 6.26 -4.97
CA TYR A 37 0.77 6.82 -3.75
C TYR A 37 1.66 8.00 -4.06
N PHE A 38 1.54 9.05 -3.25
CA PHE A 38 2.37 10.25 -3.30
C PHE A 38 3.08 10.45 -1.97
N ARG A 39 4.08 11.33 -1.97
CA ARG A 39 4.63 11.96 -0.78
C ARG A 39 4.07 13.36 -0.63
N ASP A 40 3.61 13.68 0.58
CA ASP A 40 3.27 15.04 0.93
C ASP A 40 4.54 15.86 1.27
N PRO A 41 4.44 17.19 1.51
CA PRO A 41 5.60 18.02 1.84
C PRO A 41 6.34 17.61 3.12
N ASP A 42 5.68 16.89 4.03
CA ASP A 42 6.25 16.36 5.27
C ASP A 42 6.78 14.92 5.11
N ASP A 43 6.86 14.43 3.86
CA ASP A 43 7.31 13.09 3.48
C ASP A 43 6.42 11.93 3.96
N HIS A 44 5.16 12.21 4.31
CA HIS A 44 4.18 11.16 4.59
C HIS A 44 3.60 10.57 3.30
N ARG A 45 3.27 9.29 3.34
CA ARG A 45 2.57 8.63 2.23
C ARG A 45 1.10 8.97 2.24
N VAL A 46 0.61 9.41 1.10
CA VAL A 46 -0.81 9.64 0.82
C VAL A 46 -1.24 8.68 -0.26
N GLU A 47 -2.28 7.90 -0.01
CA GLU A 47 -2.89 7.03 -1.01
C GLU A 47 -4.18 7.63 -1.54
N ILE A 48 -4.26 7.73 -2.86
CA ILE A 48 -5.52 7.97 -3.56
C ILE A 48 -5.95 6.66 -4.20
N PHE A 49 -7.15 6.20 -3.91
CA PHE A 49 -7.63 4.93 -4.42
C PHE A 49 -9.12 4.94 -4.77
N THR A 50 -9.53 3.93 -5.54
CA THR A 50 -10.92 3.70 -5.95
C THR A 50 -11.16 2.20 -6.21
N SER A 51 -12.39 1.85 -6.57
CA SER A 51 -12.79 0.48 -6.96
C SER A 51 -12.68 -0.57 -5.85
N HIS A 52 -12.76 -0.16 -4.59
CA HIS A 52 -12.89 -1.08 -3.47
C HIS A 52 -14.13 -1.97 -3.59
N TYR A 53 -14.04 -3.19 -3.06
CA TYR A 53 -15.24 -3.99 -2.84
C TYR A 53 -16.14 -3.33 -1.80
N ASN A 54 -17.41 -3.21 -2.15
CA ASN A 54 -18.44 -2.84 -1.20
C ASN A 54 -19.07 -4.12 -0.62
N ILE A 55 -19.04 -4.25 0.69
CA ILE A 55 -19.73 -5.35 1.39
C ILE A 55 -21.13 -4.86 1.70
N ILE A 56 -22.10 -5.31 0.90
CA ILE A 56 -23.51 -4.98 1.05
C ILE A 56 -24.22 -6.03 1.91
N ASP A 57 -23.84 -7.30 1.75
CA ASP A 57 -24.36 -8.42 2.54
C ASP A 57 -23.42 -8.69 3.72
N THR A 58 -23.90 -8.46 4.93
CA THR A 58 -23.16 -8.70 6.18
C THR A 58 -22.87 -10.20 6.44
N ASN A 59 -23.58 -11.10 5.75
CA ASN A 59 -23.34 -12.55 5.83
C ASN A 59 -22.31 -13.03 4.79
N GLN A 60 -21.79 -12.14 3.96
CA GLN A 60 -20.76 -12.51 2.99
C GLN A 60 -19.51 -13.02 3.70
N SER A 61 -19.06 -14.21 3.32
CA SER A 61 -17.84 -14.78 3.86
C SER A 61 -16.63 -13.91 3.50
N PRO A 62 -15.70 -13.65 4.45
CA PRO A 62 -14.49 -12.90 4.18
C PRO A 62 -13.64 -13.56 3.10
N LYS A 63 -13.11 -12.77 2.18
CA LYS A 63 -12.08 -13.26 1.26
C LYS A 63 -10.78 -13.47 2.04
N ARG A 64 -10.23 -14.67 1.95
CA ARG A 64 -8.98 -15.03 2.59
C ARG A 64 -7.84 -14.97 1.58
N TRP A 65 -6.72 -14.42 2.02
CA TRP A 65 -5.48 -14.37 1.25
C TRP A 65 -4.38 -15.08 2.03
N ASP A 66 -3.59 -15.89 1.34
CA ASP A 66 -2.35 -16.41 1.91
C ASP A 66 -1.32 -15.28 2.00
N LEU A 67 -0.59 -15.20 3.11
CA LEU A 67 0.44 -14.18 3.29
C LEU A 67 1.60 -14.33 2.30
N SER A 68 1.83 -15.54 1.79
CA SER A 68 2.83 -15.80 0.76
C SER A 68 2.39 -15.40 -0.65
N ASP A 69 1.10 -15.13 -0.87
CA ASP A 69 0.61 -14.70 -2.18
C ASP A 69 0.85 -13.20 -2.36
N THR A 70 1.87 -12.86 -3.13
CA THR A 70 2.26 -11.47 -3.41
C THR A 70 1.19 -10.69 -4.14
N ARG A 71 0.27 -11.36 -4.88
CA ARG A 71 -0.83 -10.72 -5.58
C ARG A 71 -1.80 -10.01 -4.65
N ARG A 72 -1.82 -10.36 -3.36
CA ARG A 72 -2.65 -9.67 -2.36
C ARG A 72 -2.34 -8.17 -2.28
N SER A 73 -1.05 -7.79 -2.35
CA SER A 73 -0.64 -6.37 -2.32
C SER A 73 -0.36 -5.79 -3.70
N GLN A 74 -0.05 -6.64 -4.69
CA GLN A 74 0.26 -6.22 -6.05
C GLN A 74 -0.33 -7.22 -7.05
N LEU A 75 -1.59 -7.02 -7.42
CA LEU A 75 -2.24 -7.86 -8.44
C LEU A 75 -1.63 -7.58 -9.83
N TRP A 76 -1.38 -6.31 -10.12
CA TRP A 76 -0.63 -5.82 -11.27
C TRP A 76 -0.14 -4.40 -11.01
N GLY A 77 0.83 -3.93 -11.82
CA GLY A 77 1.51 -2.65 -11.69
C GLY A 77 2.96 -2.84 -11.25
N PHE A 78 3.66 -1.75 -10.99
CA PHE A 78 5.02 -1.80 -10.50
C PHE A 78 5.06 -2.25 -9.03
N PRO A 79 6.01 -3.12 -8.65
CA PRO A 79 6.19 -3.51 -7.26
C PRO A 79 6.57 -2.30 -6.40
N ALA A 80 6.27 -2.37 -5.10
CA ALA A 80 6.71 -1.36 -4.17
C ALA A 80 8.25 -1.32 -4.13
N PRO A 81 8.88 -0.13 -4.12
CA PRO A 81 10.34 -0.02 -4.02
C PRO A 81 10.81 -0.54 -2.67
N LYS A 82 12.08 -0.99 -2.60
CA LYS A 82 12.65 -1.51 -1.34
C LYS A 82 12.49 -0.56 -0.17
N LYS A 83 12.69 0.74 -0.39
CA LYS A 83 12.51 1.78 0.65
C LYS A 83 11.12 1.74 1.29
N TRP A 84 10.09 1.32 0.57
CA TRP A 84 8.72 1.17 1.07
C TRP A 84 8.63 0.34 2.36
N PHE A 85 9.48 -0.66 2.49
CA PHE A 85 9.46 -1.61 3.60
C PHE A 85 10.34 -1.18 4.79
N TYR A 86 11.20 -0.19 4.59
CA TYR A 86 12.08 0.34 5.65
C TYR A 86 11.57 1.63 6.25
N GLU A 87 10.81 2.40 5.48
CA GLU A 87 10.28 3.68 5.90
C GLU A 87 9.06 3.48 6.78
N THR A 88 9.20 3.80 8.05
CA THR A 88 8.12 3.80 9.02
C THR A 88 8.00 5.17 9.66
N THR A 89 6.77 5.57 9.96
CA THR A 89 6.55 6.76 10.78
C THR A 89 6.98 6.45 12.20
N GLU A 90 7.92 7.21 12.73
CA GLU A 90 8.32 7.11 14.14
C GLU A 90 7.30 7.84 15.00
N PHE A 91 6.90 7.19 16.10
CA PHE A 91 6.06 7.81 17.11
C PHE A 91 6.94 8.19 18.32
N GLU A 92 7.06 9.47 18.58
CA GLU A 92 7.77 9.94 19.75
C GLU A 92 7.05 9.50 21.03
N ASN A 93 7.85 9.14 22.06
CA ASN A 93 7.37 8.79 23.40
C ASN A 93 6.48 7.53 23.51
N ILE A 94 6.39 6.70 22.50
CA ILE A 94 5.76 5.39 22.62
C ILE A 94 6.78 4.39 23.16
N LYS A 95 6.55 3.88 24.39
CA LYS A 95 7.35 2.77 24.89
C LYS A 95 7.05 1.52 24.05
N PRO A 96 8.08 0.82 23.53
CA PRO A 96 7.86 -0.41 22.79
C PRO A 96 7.09 -1.40 23.66
N THR A 97 5.90 -1.78 23.21
CA THR A 97 5.15 -2.89 23.80
C THR A 97 5.69 -4.19 23.24
N LYS A 98 5.85 -5.20 24.10
CA LYS A 98 6.22 -6.53 23.60
C LYS A 98 5.13 -7.00 22.64
N PRO A 99 5.50 -7.55 21.45
CA PRO A 99 4.52 -8.10 20.55
C PRO A 99 3.71 -9.19 21.24
N VAL A 100 2.40 -9.12 21.13
CA VAL A 100 1.47 -10.13 21.70
C VAL A 100 1.39 -11.37 20.80
N LEU A 101 2.09 -11.36 19.68
CA LEU A 101 2.06 -12.47 18.71
C LEU A 101 3.03 -13.58 19.16
N ASN A 102 2.50 -14.79 19.33
CA ASN A 102 3.27 -16.01 19.58
C ASN A 102 4.01 -16.54 18.33
N ALA A 103 3.92 -15.87 17.20
CA ALA A 103 4.65 -16.20 16.01
C ALA A 103 6.00 -15.48 15.98
N PRO A 104 7.09 -16.13 15.51
CA PRO A 104 8.35 -15.44 15.33
C PRO A 104 8.14 -14.27 14.37
N PRO A 105 8.76 -13.10 14.64
CA PRO A 105 8.64 -11.96 13.76
C PRO A 105 9.19 -12.34 12.38
N VAL A 106 8.41 -12.10 11.33
CA VAL A 106 8.91 -12.20 9.96
C VAL A 106 9.93 -11.08 9.79
N THR A 107 11.16 -11.45 9.45
CA THR A 107 12.20 -10.45 9.19
C THR A 107 11.89 -9.73 7.88
N LEU A 108 12.38 -8.50 7.74
CA LEU A 108 12.28 -7.79 6.48
C LEU A 108 12.92 -8.57 5.32
N GLU A 109 14.01 -9.29 5.60
CA GLU A 109 14.71 -10.16 4.65
C GLU A 109 13.81 -11.29 4.16
N ASP A 110 13.10 -11.98 5.08
CA ASP A 110 12.11 -13.01 4.76
C ASP A 110 10.97 -12.47 3.92
N PHE A 111 10.57 -11.23 4.18
CA PHE A 111 9.52 -10.57 3.41
C PHE A 111 10.00 -10.20 2.00
N LEU A 112 11.19 -9.62 1.89
CA LEU A 112 11.77 -9.20 0.60
C LEU A 112 12.19 -10.39 -0.28
N ALA A 113 12.55 -11.53 0.31
CA ALA A 113 12.87 -12.75 -0.44
C ALA A 113 11.65 -13.33 -1.19
N LYS A 114 10.44 -12.86 -0.89
CA LYS A 114 9.19 -13.28 -1.55
C LYS A 114 8.76 -12.36 -2.68
N TRP A 115 9.54 -11.33 -2.97
CA TRP A 115 9.34 -10.38 -4.06
C TRP A 115 10.46 -10.52 -5.09
#